data_6324c49e409008f3e78c4df5ad6fcc83
#
_entry.id   6324c49e409008f3e78c4df5ad6fcc83
#
_cell.length_a   1.000
_cell.length_b   1.000
_cell.length_c   1.000
_cell.angle_alpha   90.00
_cell.angle_beta   90.00
_cell.angle_gamma   90.00
#
_symmetry.space_group_name_H-M   'P 1'
#
loop_
_entity.id
_entity.type
_entity.pdbx_description
1 polymer ?
#
loop_
_entity_poly.entity_id
_entity_poly.type
_entity_poly.pdbx_seq_one_letter_code
_entity_poly.pdbx_strand_id
1 'polypeptide(L)'
;MIAKLYTHFLAHPVVTTDSRNCPEGSIFFALKGERFDGNKFAGEVLGKGCSLAVVDDATVIPAGDSRYFLVPDVLTALQQLAAYHRQQFKTWEKPVSVIGITGTNGKTTTKELLNAVLSQKYNVLATAGNLNNQIGVPLTLLKVTQQHEIAIVEMGANHPMDIADLCEISRPDFGLITNVGKAHLLGFGSLEGVVEAKTKLYDSLRLTGGKVFVDAGNPYLLPKAEGLDRIMYSDADICKDGVVMGRFLSCSPYLSMELTFAGTAITLDTHLIGNYNLINIVAAATVGNTFGVTPAQVKTAIEGYMPKNMRSQLIDLEMGRQIILDAYNANPTSMMAALQSFNRNTAQHKSLVLGDMGELGEESAREHLNIMHYLMQEEVTFGDILLVGKEFCKAFDSLTDDEVMQLSKHRSVHCYADITALTTPDVTGNMALTSLPGTILIKGSRSMQLEKALKAFGIQ
;
A
#
# COMPACT_ATOMS: atom_id res chain seq x y z
N MET A 1 18.84 14.98 25.45
CA MET A 1 18.35 13.61 25.47
C MET A 1 18.58 12.94 24.11
N ILE A 2 17.96 13.39 23.00
CA ILE A 2 18.04 12.72 21.68
C ILE A 2 19.47 12.66 21.11
N ALA A 3 20.29 13.74 21.24
CA ALA A 3 21.68 13.70 20.77
C ALA A 3 22.51 12.59 21.48
N LYS A 4 22.25 12.32 22.77
CA LYS A 4 22.90 11.23 23.51
C LYS A 4 22.42 9.85 22.99
N LEU A 5 21.11 9.69 22.76
CA LEU A 5 20.56 8.48 22.17
C LEU A 5 21.08 8.25 20.74
N TYR A 6 21.26 9.34 19.97
CA TYR A 6 21.84 9.27 18.63
C TYR A 6 23.31 8.82 18.63
N THR A 7 24.09 9.20 19.65
CA THR A 7 25.46 8.67 19.82
C THR A 7 25.46 7.16 20.02
N HIS A 8 24.53 6.61 20.82
CA HIS A 8 24.35 5.16 20.96
C HIS A 8 23.94 4.53 19.64
N PHE A 9 22.99 5.15 18.91
CA PHE A 9 22.55 4.67 17.61
C PHE A 9 23.68 4.59 16.57
N LEU A 10 24.58 5.57 16.54
CA LEU A 10 25.75 5.52 15.63
C LEU A 10 26.70 4.36 15.94
N ALA A 11 26.84 3.99 17.22
CA ALA A 11 27.64 2.83 17.63
C ALA A 11 26.91 1.48 17.38
N HIS A 12 25.57 1.50 17.40
CA HIS A 12 24.71 0.32 17.30
C HIS A 12 23.52 0.64 16.37
N PRO A 13 23.71 0.68 15.01
CA PRO A 13 22.73 1.23 14.08
C PRO A 13 21.56 0.30 13.74
N VAL A 14 21.30 -0.68 14.58
CA VAL A 14 20.18 -1.61 14.45
C VAL A 14 19.15 -1.32 15.53
N VAL A 15 17.91 -1.03 15.12
CA VAL A 15 16.80 -0.75 16.02
C VAL A 15 15.75 -1.83 15.88
N THR A 16 15.23 -2.31 17.01
CA THR A 16 14.09 -3.24 17.05
C THR A 16 13.02 -2.78 18.04
N THR A 17 11.77 -3.10 17.72
CA THR A 17 10.60 -2.93 18.60
C THR A 17 9.95 -4.27 18.95
N ASP A 18 10.50 -5.39 18.42
CA ASP A 18 9.98 -6.74 18.65
C ASP A 18 10.92 -7.50 19.60
N SER A 19 10.45 -7.76 20.83
CA SER A 19 11.19 -8.49 21.85
C SER A 19 11.50 -9.96 21.49
N ARG A 20 10.83 -10.50 20.48
CA ARG A 20 11.07 -11.86 19.97
C ARG A 20 12.20 -11.90 18.95
N ASN A 21 12.48 -10.76 18.29
CA ASN A 21 13.52 -10.60 17.29
C ASN A 21 14.48 -9.48 17.71
N CYS A 22 15.50 -9.85 18.47
CA CYS A 22 16.50 -8.94 19.02
C CYS A 22 17.88 -9.28 18.44
N PRO A 23 18.23 -8.67 17.29
CA PRO A 23 19.60 -8.84 16.76
C PRO A 23 20.65 -8.40 17.79
N GLU A 24 21.77 -9.12 17.85
CA GLU A 24 22.86 -8.79 18.75
C GLU A 24 23.34 -7.33 18.53
N GLY A 25 23.56 -6.61 19.60
CA GLY A 25 23.96 -5.21 19.57
C GLY A 25 22.83 -4.23 19.24
N SER A 26 21.60 -4.66 18.94
CA SER A 26 20.48 -3.75 18.61
C SER A 26 20.04 -2.89 19.78
N ILE A 27 19.41 -1.76 19.47
CA ILE A 27 18.70 -0.91 20.43
C ILE A 27 17.23 -1.30 20.42
N PHE A 28 16.73 -1.74 21.56
CA PHE A 28 15.31 -2.08 21.72
C PHE A 28 14.50 -0.87 22.18
N PHE A 29 13.40 -0.56 21.50
CA PHE A 29 12.43 0.44 21.90
C PHE A 29 11.19 -0.25 22.50
N ALA A 30 10.98 -0.08 23.79
CA ALA A 30 9.95 -0.74 24.59
C ALA A 30 8.56 -0.10 24.38
N LEU A 31 8.02 -0.18 23.16
CA LEU A 31 6.73 0.41 22.82
C LEU A 31 5.58 -0.18 23.65
N LYS A 32 4.56 0.64 23.92
CA LYS A 32 3.28 0.23 24.52
C LYS A 32 2.17 0.18 23.47
N GLY A 33 1.29 -0.79 23.59
CA GLY A 33 0.05 -0.90 22.83
C GLY A 33 -1.09 -1.23 23.77
N GLU A 34 -2.32 -1.30 23.27
CA GLU A 34 -3.52 -1.55 24.09
C GLU A 34 -3.44 -2.82 24.95
N ARG A 35 -2.77 -3.86 24.48
CA ARG A 35 -2.68 -5.18 25.13
C ARG A 35 -1.24 -5.61 25.41
N PHE A 36 -0.28 -4.73 25.22
CA PHE A 36 1.14 -5.05 25.28
C PHE A 36 1.93 -3.89 25.90
N ASP A 37 2.88 -4.22 26.78
CA ASP A 37 3.81 -3.27 27.38
C ASP A 37 5.25 -3.77 27.19
N GLY A 38 5.98 -3.11 26.29
CA GLY A 38 7.36 -3.42 25.93
C GLY A 38 8.34 -3.30 27.10
N ASN A 39 8.07 -2.43 28.07
CA ASN A 39 8.94 -2.23 29.24
C ASN A 39 9.19 -3.54 30.00
N LYS A 40 8.19 -4.41 30.07
CA LYS A 40 8.28 -5.71 30.77
C LYS A 40 9.33 -6.65 30.17
N PHE A 41 9.71 -6.43 28.92
CA PHE A 41 10.69 -7.25 28.19
C PHE A 41 12.10 -6.64 28.15
N ALA A 42 12.30 -5.43 28.70
CA ALA A 42 13.57 -4.72 28.62
C ALA A 42 14.77 -5.54 29.18
N GLY A 43 14.59 -6.19 30.34
CA GLY A 43 15.62 -7.06 30.91
C GLY A 43 15.88 -8.31 30.09
N GLU A 44 14.85 -8.92 29.52
CA GLU A 44 14.94 -10.11 28.66
C GLU A 44 15.75 -9.81 27.38
N VAL A 45 15.42 -8.71 26.67
CA VAL A 45 16.10 -8.35 25.42
C VAL A 45 17.56 -7.97 25.63
N LEU A 46 17.89 -7.33 26.76
CA LEU A 46 19.29 -7.07 27.14
C LEU A 46 20.02 -8.37 27.41
N GLY A 47 19.35 -9.37 28.00
CA GLY A 47 19.89 -10.73 28.19
C GLY A 47 20.07 -11.49 26.86
N LYS A 48 19.31 -11.14 25.81
CA LYS A 48 19.44 -11.71 24.46
C LYS A 48 20.50 -11.03 23.60
N GLY A 49 21.17 -9.97 24.09
CA GLY A 49 22.27 -9.31 23.40
C GLY A 49 21.95 -7.92 22.84
N CYS A 50 20.77 -7.33 23.13
CA CYS A 50 20.54 -5.92 22.83
C CYS A 50 21.56 -5.04 23.60
N SER A 51 22.09 -4.01 22.93
CA SER A 51 23.07 -3.08 23.53
C SER A 51 22.40 -2.06 24.45
N LEU A 52 21.15 -1.69 24.20
CA LEU A 52 20.40 -0.69 24.93
C LEU A 52 18.91 -1.00 24.90
N ALA A 53 18.21 -0.74 26.00
CA ALA A 53 16.76 -0.73 26.09
C ALA A 53 16.25 0.69 26.36
N VAL A 54 15.48 1.27 25.42
CA VAL A 54 14.80 2.55 25.60
C VAL A 54 13.45 2.28 26.25
N VAL A 55 13.24 2.83 27.44
CA VAL A 55 12.08 2.56 28.28
C VAL A 55 11.44 3.86 28.78
N ASP A 56 10.16 3.86 29.10
CA ASP A 56 9.43 4.97 29.73
C ASP A 56 8.85 4.63 31.12
N ASP A 57 9.26 3.48 31.67
CA ASP A 57 8.94 3.06 33.03
C ASP A 57 10.24 2.92 33.84
N ALA A 58 10.47 3.83 34.78
CA ALA A 58 11.65 3.83 35.64
C ALA A 58 11.71 2.59 36.58
N THR A 59 10.59 1.94 36.84
CA THR A 59 10.52 0.80 37.77
C THR A 59 11.15 -0.47 37.21
N VAL A 60 11.31 -0.57 35.89
CA VAL A 60 11.94 -1.73 35.25
C VAL A 60 13.46 -1.63 35.19
N ILE A 61 14.04 -0.51 35.63
CA ILE A 61 15.47 -0.23 35.55
C ILE A 61 16.18 -0.73 36.81
N PRO A 62 17.06 -1.76 36.73
CA PRO A 62 17.86 -2.16 37.85
C PRO A 62 18.84 -1.06 38.27
N ALA A 63 19.09 -0.93 39.58
CA ALA A 63 19.97 0.10 40.09
C ALA A 63 21.38 -0.04 39.50
N GLY A 64 21.84 1.04 38.85
CA GLY A 64 23.20 1.12 38.28
C GLY A 64 23.37 0.45 36.90
N ASP A 65 22.35 -0.09 36.29
CA ASP A 65 22.45 -0.66 34.93
C ASP A 65 22.36 0.44 33.85
N SER A 66 23.49 0.77 33.23
CA SER A 66 23.63 1.81 32.22
C SER A 66 23.06 1.41 30.83
N ARG A 67 22.63 0.17 30.67
CA ARG A 67 22.02 -0.32 29.41
C ARG A 67 20.56 0.06 29.24
N TYR A 68 19.99 0.74 30.23
CA TYR A 68 18.64 1.30 30.13
C TYR A 68 18.70 2.81 29.82
N PHE A 69 17.88 3.25 28.90
CA PHE A 69 17.74 4.65 28.53
C PHE A 69 16.32 5.12 28.80
N LEU A 70 16.14 5.82 29.92
CA LEU A 70 14.82 6.32 30.32
C LEU A 70 14.42 7.54 29.49
N VAL A 71 13.20 7.52 28.94
CA VAL A 71 12.58 8.60 28.18
C VAL A 71 11.18 8.89 28.72
N PRO A 72 10.59 10.06 28.46
CA PRO A 72 9.20 10.34 28.84
C PRO A 72 8.17 9.48 28.10
N ASP A 73 8.42 9.18 26.82
CA ASP A 73 7.57 8.37 25.95
C ASP A 73 8.44 7.69 24.88
N VAL A 74 8.31 6.37 24.77
CA VAL A 74 9.19 5.57 23.88
C VAL A 74 8.88 5.82 22.41
N LEU A 75 7.61 6.00 22.04
CA LEU A 75 7.23 6.25 20.63
C LEU A 75 7.77 7.61 20.17
N THR A 76 7.56 8.63 20.97
CA THR A 76 8.09 9.98 20.72
C THR A 76 9.62 9.95 20.61
N ALA A 77 10.31 9.19 21.46
CA ALA A 77 11.77 9.06 21.42
C ALA A 77 12.25 8.40 20.10
N LEU A 78 11.54 7.35 19.64
CA LEU A 78 11.81 6.69 18.36
C LEU A 78 11.64 7.66 17.17
N GLN A 79 10.55 8.42 17.16
CA GLN A 79 10.25 9.42 16.13
C GLN A 79 11.27 10.55 16.11
N GLN A 80 11.63 11.09 17.28
CA GLN A 80 12.64 12.13 17.42
C GLN A 80 14.03 11.64 17.00
N LEU A 81 14.39 10.39 17.32
CA LEU A 81 15.65 9.80 16.87
C LEU A 81 15.70 9.71 15.35
N ALA A 82 14.63 9.24 14.73
CA ALA A 82 14.52 9.15 13.27
C ALA A 82 14.55 10.53 12.60
N ALA A 83 13.83 11.51 13.13
CA ALA A 83 13.85 12.89 12.64
C ALA A 83 15.25 13.53 12.79
N TYR A 84 15.93 13.26 13.89
CA TYR A 84 17.32 13.73 14.11
C TYR A 84 18.27 13.06 13.10
N HIS A 85 18.14 11.76 12.86
CA HIS A 85 18.92 11.03 11.86
C HIS A 85 18.64 11.56 10.45
N ARG A 86 17.36 11.82 10.09
CA ARG A 86 16.98 12.42 8.81
C ARG A 86 17.64 13.78 8.55
N GLN A 87 17.85 14.59 9.59
CA GLN A 87 18.53 15.88 9.44
C GLN A 87 20.00 15.72 8.99
N GLN A 88 20.64 14.59 9.31
CA GLN A 88 22.02 14.32 8.91
C GLN A 88 22.16 14.02 7.41
N PHE A 89 21.10 13.55 6.73
CA PHE A 89 21.16 13.12 5.33
C PHE A 89 21.72 14.17 4.37
N LYS A 90 21.46 15.46 4.66
CA LYS A 90 21.94 16.59 3.86
C LYS A 90 23.39 16.98 4.17
N THR A 91 23.93 16.51 5.29
CA THR A 91 25.30 16.82 5.73
C THR A 91 26.31 15.76 5.28
N TRP A 92 25.85 14.63 4.77
CA TRP A 92 26.70 13.57 4.29
C TRP A 92 27.38 13.97 2.97
N GLU A 93 28.52 13.35 2.66
CA GLU A 93 29.26 13.60 1.43
C GLU A 93 28.40 13.42 0.18
N LYS A 94 27.54 12.40 0.19
CA LYS A 94 26.46 12.22 -0.78
C LYS A 94 25.12 12.43 -0.07
N PRO A 95 24.47 13.57 -0.27
CA PRO A 95 23.17 13.84 0.33
C PRO A 95 22.12 12.83 -0.15
N VAL A 96 21.29 12.33 0.78
CA VAL A 96 20.18 11.42 0.47
C VAL A 96 18.91 12.21 0.23
N SER A 97 18.29 12.02 -0.93
CA SER A 97 16.97 12.57 -1.26
C SER A 97 15.87 11.69 -0.68
N VAL A 98 14.87 12.28 -0.04
CA VAL A 98 13.70 11.57 0.49
C VAL A 98 12.47 11.83 -0.36
N ILE A 99 11.87 10.76 -0.89
CA ILE A 99 10.61 10.80 -1.65
C ILE A 99 9.51 10.27 -0.76
N GLY A 100 8.58 11.15 -0.33
CA GLY A 100 7.39 10.79 0.44
C GLY A 100 6.26 10.34 -0.47
N ILE A 101 5.66 9.19 -0.20
CA ILE A 101 4.54 8.65 -0.98
C ILE A 101 3.34 8.43 -0.07
N THR A 102 2.19 9.00 -0.43
CA THR A 102 0.90 8.67 0.16
C THR A 102 -0.18 8.48 -0.91
N GLY A 103 -1.40 8.26 -0.51
CA GLY A 103 -2.57 8.11 -1.39
C GLY A 103 -3.57 7.11 -0.84
N THR A 104 -4.72 7.03 -1.46
CA THR A 104 -5.74 6.05 -1.07
C THR A 104 -5.34 4.66 -1.52
N ASN A 105 -5.15 4.48 -2.82
CA ASN A 105 -4.78 3.20 -3.44
C ASN A 105 -3.45 3.32 -4.19
N GLY A 106 -2.81 2.19 -4.48
CA GLY A 106 -1.60 2.13 -5.30
C GLY A 106 -0.29 2.54 -4.63
N LYS A 107 -0.29 3.01 -3.36
CA LYS A 107 0.93 3.44 -2.62
C LYS A 107 2.07 2.42 -2.71
N THR A 108 1.83 1.21 -2.27
CA THR A 108 2.87 0.16 -2.25
C THR A 108 3.30 -0.25 -3.65
N THR A 109 2.36 -0.40 -4.59
CA THR A 109 2.69 -0.71 -5.98
C THR A 109 3.57 0.39 -6.58
N THR A 110 3.20 1.66 -6.40
CA THR A 110 4.00 2.79 -6.88
C THR A 110 5.36 2.85 -6.20
N LYS A 111 5.43 2.61 -4.89
CA LYS A 111 6.69 2.53 -4.14
C LYS A 111 7.62 1.44 -4.69
N GLU A 112 7.09 0.25 -4.95
CA GLU A 112 7.88 -0.86 -5.51
C GLU A 112 8.34 -0.54 -6.96
N LEU A 113 7.48 0.03 -7.78
CA LEU A 113 7.84 0.49 -9.13
C LEU A 113 8.91 1.58 -9.08
N LEU A 114 8.77 2.57 -8.19
CA LEU A 114 9.80 3.59 -7.95
C LEU A 114 11.13 2.99 -7.52
N ASN A 115 11.09 2.03 -6.60
CA ASN A 115 12.28 1.32 -6.17
C ASN A 115 12.95 0.58 -7.34
N ALA A 116 12.19 -0.14 -8.15
CA ALA A 116 12.71 -0.85 -9.32
C ALA A 116 13.34 0.10 -10.34
N VAL A 117 12.67 1.22 -10.63
CA VAL A 117 13.12 2.22 -11.62
C VAL A 117 14.37 2.97 -11.12
N LEU A 118 14.33 3.49 -9.90
CA LEU A 118 15.46 4.27 -9.36
C LEU A 118 16.68 3.41 -9.08
N SER A 119 16.51 2.13 -8.73
CA SER A 119 17.60 1.18 -8.53
C SER A 119 18.37 0.82 -9.81
N GLN A 120 17.88 1.22 -10.97
CA GLN A 120 18.66 1.13 -12.21
C GLN A 120 19.88 2.06 -12.22
N LYS A 121 19.91 3.04 -11.33
CA LYS A 121 20.96 4.07 -11.31
C LYS A 121 21.49 4.41 -9.93
N TYR A 122 20.69 4.25 -8.88
CA TYR A 122 20.98 4.69 -7.52
C TYR A 122 20.94 3.55 -6.52
N ASN A 123 21.61 3.72 -5.39
CA ASN A 123 21.40 2.87 -4.22
C ASN A 123 20.18 3.40 -3.44
N VAL A 124 19.09 2.65 -3.50
CA VAL A 124 17.77 3.06 -3.00
C VAL A 124 17.40 2.27 -1.74
N LEU A 125 16.91 2.96 -0.72
CA LEU A 125 16.17 2.35 0.39
C LEU A 125 14.67 2.66 0.21
N ALA A 126 13.82 1.65 0.23
CA ALA A 126 12.38 1.82 0.22
C ALA A 126 11.74 1.22 1.48
N THR A 127 10.61 1.81 1.92
CA THR A 127 9.79 1.25 3.00
C THR A 127 9.52 -0.23 2.77
N ALA A 128 9.89 -1.07 3.73
CA ALA A 128 9.65 -2.51 3.66
C ALA A 128 8.20 -2.86 4.05
N GLY A 129 7.56 -3.72 3.27
CA GLY A 129 6.20 -4.18 3.55
C GLY A 129 5.21 -3.02 3.72
N ASN A 130 4.56 -2.97 4.88
CA ASN A 130 3.56 -1.97 5.27
C ASN A 130 4.05 -1.06 6.44
N LEU A 131 5.35 -0.87 6.60
CA LEU A 131 5.94 -0.01 7.64
C LEU A 131 5.72 1.47 7.32
N ASN A 132 4.48 1.89 7.20
CA ASN A 132 4.06 3.19 6.70
C ASN A 132 3.31 4.07 7.71
N ASN A 133 3.35 3.69 9.00
CA ASN A 133 2.70 4.37 10.11
C ASN A 133 3.71 5.07 11.05
N GLN A 134 3.24 5.56 12.20
CA GLN A 134 3.99 6.28 13.24
C GLN A 134 5.19 5.50 13.83
N ILE A 135 5.24 4.18 13.63
CA ILE A 135 6.38 3.33 14.03
C ILE A 135 7.22 2.96 12.81
N GLY A 136 6.57 2.60 11.70
CA GLY A 136 7.23 2.07 10.52
C GLY A 136 8.06 3.10 9.76
N VAL A 137 7.59 4.36 9.68
CA VAL A 137 8.34 5.45 9.03
C VAL A 137 9.64 5.75 9.79
N PRO A 138 9.64 5.92 11.13
CA PRO A 138 10.88 5.99 11.91
C PRO A 138 11.84 4.84 11.65
N LEU A 139 11.36 3.59 11.71
CA LEU A 139 12.18 2.40 11.47
C LEU A 139 12.74 2.35 10.04
N THR A 140 12.02 2.86 9.06
CA THR A 140 12.51 2.99 7.67
C THR A 140 13.65 4.01 7.60
N LEU A 141 13.48 5.18 8.18
CA LEU A 141 14.49 6.25 8.16
C LEU A 141 15.78 5.84 8.88
N LEU A 142 15.68 5.15 10.03
CA LEU A 142 16.83 4.68 10.79
C LEU A 142 17.66 3.59 10.08
N LYS A 143 17.15 3.00 8.98
CA LYS A 143 17.90 2.09 8.11
C LYS A 143 18.70 2.81 7.02
N VAL A 144 18.46 4.10 6.80
CA VAL A 144 19.19 4.88 5.80
C VAL A 144 20.63 5.09 6.27
N THR A 145 21.59 4.83 5.40
CA THR A 145 23.02 4.98 5.65
C THR A 145 23.65 5.87 4.58
N GLN A 146 24.90 6.26 4.74
CA GLN A 146 25.67 7.04 3.76
C GLN A 146 25.87 6.33 2.42
N GLN A 147 25.56 5.05 2.32
CA GLN A 147 25.61 4.30 1.07
C GLN A 147 24.38 4.56 0.19
N HIS A 148 23.24 4.94 0.79
CA HIS A 148 22.03 5.24 0.05
C HIS A 148 22.09 6.64 -0.57
N GLU A 149 21.45 6.80 -1.71
CA GLU A 149 21.33 8.09 -2.42
C GLU A 149 19.88 8.57 -2.44
N ILE A 150 18.92 7.63 -2.36
CA ILE A 150 17.48 7.92 -2.34
C ILE A 150 16.83 7.06 -1.27
N ALA A 151 15.91 7.66 -0.50
CA ALA A 151 15.02 6.97 0.41
C ALA A 151 13.56 7.17 -0.04
N ILE A 152 12.83 6.09 -0.27
CA ILE A 152 11.40 6.11 -0.61
C ILE A 152 10.60 5.76 0.64
N VAL A 153 9.84 6.73 1.15
CA VAL A 153 9.09 6.61 2.40
C VAL A 153 7.59 6.55 2.10
N GLU A 154 7.01 5.37 2.23
CA GLU A 154 5.55 5.21 2.16
C GLU A 154 4.91 5.70 3.45
N MET A 155 3.86 6.54 3.33
CA MET A 155 3.11 7.14 4.44
C MET A 155 1.64 6.76 4.34
N GLY A 156 1.18 5.96 5.29
CA GLY A 156 -0.22 5.57 5.47
C GLY A 156 -0.94 6.56 6.39
N ALA A 157 -2.26 6.67 6.24
CA ALA A 157 -3.08 7.48 7.11
C ALA A 157 -4.46 6.88 7.29
N ASN A 158 -4.94 6.88 8.52
CA ASN A 158 -6.28 6.51 8.96
C ASN A 158 -7.00 7.70 9.61
N HIS A 159 -6.24 8.75 10.03
CA HIS A 159 -6.75 9.96 10.68
C HIS A 159 -6.23 11.23 10.00
N PRO A 160 -6.88 12.38 10.20
CA PRO A 160 -6.58 13.64 9.49
C PRO A 160 -5.15 14.15 9.63
N MET A 161 -4.48 13.92 10.76
CA MET A 161 -3.14 14.45 11.04
C MET A 161 -2.01 13.47 10.73
N ASP A 162 -2.30 12.20 10.48
CA ASP A 162 -1.28 11.16 10.31
C ASP A 162 -0.19 11.54 9.29
N ILE A 163 -0.59 12.09 8.12
CA ILE A 163 0.39 12.50 7.09
C ILE A 163 1.22 13.70 7.54
N ALA A 164 0.64 14.65 8.25
CA ALA A 164 1.38 15.79 8.79
C ALA A 164 2.47 15.31 9.75
N ASP A 165 2.11 14.47 10.71
CA ASP A 165 3.04 13.90 11.70
C ASP A 165 4.17 13.09 11.02
N LEU A 166 3.83 12.27 10.03
CA LEU A 166 4.82 11.49 9.28
C LEU A 166 5.73 12.37 8.43
N CYS A 167 5.23 13.52 7.92
CA CYS A 167 6.04 14.52 7.22
C CYS A 167 6.99 15.27 8.17
N GLU A 168 6.60 15.53 9.41
CA GLU A 168 7.50 16.13 10.41
C GLU A 168 8.70 15.23 10.69
N ILE A 169 8.49 13.90 10.72
CA ILE A 169 9.55 12.92 10.95
C ILE A 169 10.42 12.76 9.69
N SER A 170 9.77 12.53 8.51
CA SER A 170 10.47 12.17 7.28
C SER A 170 11.04 13.34 6.50
N ARG A 171 10.48 14.54 6.65
CA ARG A 171 10.87 15.77 5.93
C ARG A 171 11.20 15.51 4.48
N PRO A 172 10.21 15.09 3.66
CA PRO A 172 10.44 14.71 2.29
C PRO A 172 10.96 15.90 1.45
N ASP A 173 11.86 15.62 0.52
CA ASP A 173 12.35 16.57 -0.48
C ASP A 173 11.45 16.56 -1.72
N PHE A 174 10.82 15.41 -1.98
CA PHE A 174 9.85 15.19 -3.05
C PHE A 174 8.61 14.49 -2.49
N GLY A 175 7.44 14.79 -3.05
CA GLY A 175 6.19 14.14 -2.66
C GLY A 175 5.39 13.63 -3.83
N LEU A 176 4.70 12.52 -3.61
CA LEU A 176 3.78 11.91 -4.56
C LEU A 176 2.53 11.46 -3.82
N ILE A 177 1.36 11.92 -4.27
CA ILE A 177 0.06 11.36 -3.86
C ILE A 177 -0.47 10.57 -5.04
N THR A 178 -0.59 9.26 -4.88
CA THR A 178 -1.00 8.36 -5.99
C THR A 178 -2.42 8.65 -6.48
N ASN A 179 -3.34 8.77 -5.56
CA ASN A 179 -4.73 9.16 -5.79
C ASN A 179 -5.44 9.46 -4.48
N VAL A 180 -6.66 9.99 -4.58
CA VAL A 180 -7.62 10.15 -3.49
C VAL A 180 -8.93 9.46 -3.86
N GLY A 181 -9.56 8.83 -2.89
CA GLY A 181 -10.81 8.09 -3.10
C GLY A 181 -11.42 7.68 -1.77
N LYS A 182 -12.60 7.07 -1.81
CA LYS A 182 -13.33 6.62 -0.61
C LYS A 182 -12.58 5.47 0.06
N ALA A 183 -11.91 5.75 1.16
CA ALA A 183 -11.25 4.78 2.04
C ALA A 183 -11.12 5.36 3.44
N HIS A 184 -11.11 4.51 4.46
CA HIS A 184 -10.99 4.89 5.88
C HIS A 184 -12.00 5.97 6.28
N LEU A 185 -13.24 5.89 5.74
CA LEU A 185 -14.27 6.90 5.96
C LEU A 185 -14.65 7.04 7.44
N LEU A 186 -14.49 5.98 8.22
CA LEU A 186 -14.65 6.04 9.68
C LEU A 186 -13.72 7.09 10.32
N GLY A 187 -12.48 7.21 9.83
CA GLY A 187 -11.48 8.14 10.37
C GLY A 187 -11.51 9.53 9.73
N PHE A 188 -11.80 9.62 8.44
CA PHE A 188 -11.77 10.89 7.67
C PHE A 188 -13.13 11.56 7.51
N GLY A 189 -14.24 10.86 7.75
CA GLY A 189 -15.62 11.34 7.63
C GLY A 189 -16.12 11.45 6.18
N SER A 190 -15.32 11.97 5.26
CA SER A 190 -15.74 12.20 3.87
C SER A 190 -14.57 12.07 2.88
N LEU A 191 -14.86 12.12 1.57
CA LEU A 191 -13.83 12.20 0.52
C LEU A 191 -12.99 13.47 0.65
N GLU A 192 -13.62 14.60 0.96
CA GLU A 192 -12.95 15.88 1.22
C GLU A 192 -11.96 15.74 2.38
N GLY A 193 -12.36 15.07 3.47
CA GLY A 193 -11.47 14.77 4.60
C GLY A 193 -10.27 13.91 4.20
N VAL A 194 -10.46 12.94 3.30
CA VAL A 194 -9.35 12.17 2.71
C VAL A 194 -8.40 13.06 1.90
N VAL A 195 -8.94 13.96 1.07
CA VAL A 195 -8.15 14.92 0.28
C VAL A 195 -7.33 15.81 1.20
N GLU A 196 -7.96 16.43 2.20
CA GLU A 196 -7.29 17.33 3.14
C GLU A 196 -6.18 16.62 3.93
N ALA A 197 -6.44 15.44 4.45
CA ALA A 197 -5.46 14.66 5.19
C ALA A 197 -4.24 14.31 4.33
N LYS A 198 -4.43 13.85 3.09
CA LYS A 198 -3.31 13.44 2.23
C LYS A 198 -2.54 14.63 1.68
N THR A 199 -3.20 15.75 1.41
CA THR A 199 -2.55 16.98 0.94
C THR A 199 -1.73 17.69 2.02
N LYS A 200 -1.71 17.22 3.28
CA LYS A 200 -0.71 17.61 4.29
C LYS A 200 0.72 17.35 3.81
N LEU A 201 0.94 16.38 2.93
CA LEU A 201 2.22 16.21 2.24
C LEU A 201 2.59 17.46 1.41
N TYR A 202 1.63 18.04 0.70
CA TYR A 202 1.85 19.28 -0.07
C TYR A 202 2.12 20.48 0.83
N ASP A 203 1.44 20.56 1.96
CA ASP A 203 1.68 21.62 2.96
C ASP A 203 3.13 21.53 3.50
N SER A 204 3.60 20.31 3.82
CA SER A 204 4.99 20.11 4.24
C SER A 204 6.00 20.51 3.17
N LEU A 205 5.75 20.18 1.90
CA LEU A 205 6.63 20.53 0.78
C LEU A 205 6.66 22.05 0.52
N ARG A 206 5.54 22.78 0.72
CA ARG A 206 5.52 24.24 0.67
C ARG A 206 6.45 24.86 1.71
N LEU A 207 6.45 24.32 2.92
CA LEU A 207 7.28 24.81 4.02
C LEU A 207 8.77 24.53 3.80
N THR A 208 9.11 23.43 3.14
CA THR A 208 10.50 22.99 2.95
C THR A 208 11.10 23.40 1.60
N GLY A 209 10.30 23.94 0.66
CA GLY A 209 10.71 24.22 -0.70
C GLY A 209 10.88 22.94 -1.55
N GLY A 210 10.23 21.85 -1.17
CA GLY A 210 10.29 20.58 -1.88
C GLY A 210 9.43 20.59 -3.15
N LYS A 211 9.59 19.54 -3.98
CA LYS A 211 8.89 19.37 -5.26
C LYS A 211 7.79 18.31 -5.17
N VAL A 212 6.76 18.43 -6.01
CA VAL A 212 5.66 17.50 -6.05
C VAL A 212 5.51 16.85 -7.43
N PHE A 213 5.36 15.54 -7.45
CA PHE A 213 4.88 14.81 -8.62
C PHE A 213 3.35 14.75 -8.57
N VAL A 214 2.68 15.25 -9.60
CA VAL A 214 1.22 15.35 -9.61
C VAL A 214 0.64 14.85 -10.94
N ASP A 215 -0.41 14.03 -10.83
CA ASP A 215 -1.22 13.61 -11.96
C ASP A 215 -2.02 14.82 -12.47
N ALA A 216 -1.73 15.27 -13.69
CA ALA A 216 -2.37 16.41 -14.33
C ALA A 216 -3.86 16.15 -14.64
N GLY A 217 -4.28 14.88 -14.72
CA GLY A 217 -5.68 14.48 -14.90
C GLY A 217 -6.46 14.37 -13.59
N ASN A 218 -5.82 14.55 -12.43
CA ASN A 218 -6.50 14.37 -11.15
C ASN A 218 -7.18 15.67 -10.67
N PRO A 219 -8.55 15.73 -10.67
CA PRO A 219 -9.30 16.95 -10.38
C PRO A 219 -9.20 17.39 -8.91
N TYR A 220 -8.83 16.51 -7.99
CA TYR A 220 -8.69 16.81 -6.56
C TYR A 220 -7.28 17.25 -6.18
N LEU A 221 -6.26 16.65 -6.78
CA LEU A 221 -4.86 16.85 -6.38
C LEU A 221 -4.21 18.01 -7.11
N LEU A 222 -4.51 18.20 -8.42
CA LEU A 222 -3.89 19.24 -9.24
C LEU A 222 -4.15 20.66 -8.67
N PRO A 223 -5.38 21.03 -8.28
CA PRO A 223 -5.63 22.34 -7.66
C PRO A 223 -4.91 22.52 -6.31
N LYS A 224 -4.81 21.46 -5.52
CA LYS A 224 -4.12 21.48 -4.21
C LYS A 224 -2.59 21.63 -4.35
N ALA A 225 -2.03 21.31 -5.51
CA ALA A 225 -0.60 21.48 -5.80
C ALA A 225 -0.25 22.88 -6.34
N GLU A 226 -1.22 23.79 -6.42
CA GLU A 226 -0.95 25.17 -6.88
C GLU A 226 0.07 25.89 -5.98
N GLY A 227 0.98 26.63 -6.59
CA GLY A 227 2.07 27.33 -5.89
C GLY A 227 3.26 26.44 -5.47
N LEU A 228 3.25 25.14 -5.75
CA LEU A 228 4.38 24.25 -5.57
C LEU A 228 5.21 24.12 -6.87
N ASP A 229 6.47 23.74 -6.75
CA ASP A 229 7.28 23.28 -7.87
C ASP A 229 6.77 21.89 -8.32
N ARG A 230 5.96 21.88 -9.39
CA ARG A 230 5.21 20.72 -9.87
C ARG A 230 5.92 20.03 -11.03
N ILE A 231 6.04 18.72 -10.95
CA ILE A 231 6.43 17.84 -12.05
C ILE A 231 5.19 17.02 -12.42
N MET A 232 4.57 17.38 -13.54
CA MET A 232 3.29 16.79 -13.95
C MET A 232 3.51 15.51 -14.75
N TYR A 233 2.61 14.54 -14.57
CA TYR A 233 2.48 13.33 -15.39
C TYR A 233 1.00 13.08 -15.69
N SER A 234 0.68 12.28 -16.70
CA SER A 234 -0.71 12.05 -17.06
C SER A 234 -0.95 10.73 -17.79
N ASP A 235 -2.20 10.29 -17.75
CA ASP A 235 -2.77 9.42 -18.76
C ASP A 235 -3.00 10.27 -20.03
N ALA A 236 -2.40 9.88 -21.16
CA ALA A 236 -2.45 10.62 -22.42
C ALA A 236 -3.84 10.71 -23.04
N ASP A 237 -4.76 9.81 -22.65
CA ASP A 237 -6.16 9.81 -23.08
C ASP A 237 -7.02 10.78 -22.23
N ILE A 238 -6.52 11.17 -21.04
CA ILE A 238 -7.20 12.10 -20.12
C ILE A 238 -6.61 13.51 -20.26
N CYS A 239 -5.30 13.66 -20.22
CA CYS A 239 -4.60 14.94 -20.24
C CYS A 239 -3.28 14.82 -21.00
N LYS A 240 -2.90 15.84 -21.76
CA LYS A 240 -1.64 15.88 -22.51
C LYS A 240 -0.56 16.73 -21.84
N ASP A 241 -0.79 17.19 -20.62
CA ASP A 241 0.14 18.01 -19.85
C ASP A 241 0.94 17.14 -18.88
N GLY A 242 2.05 16.55 -19.36
CA GLY A 242 2.92 15.74 -18.53
C GLY A 242 4.33 15.64 -19.09
N VAL A 243 5.32 15.57 -18.20
CA VAL A 243 6.72 15.31 -18.57
C VAL A 243 6.86 13.88 -19.12
N VAL A 244 6.09 12.95 -18.54
CA VAL A 244 5.89 11.60 -19.06
C VAL A 244 4.39 11.33 -19.14
N MET A 245 3.95 10.75 -20.25
CA MET A 245 2.55 10.40 -20.49
C MET A 245 2.44 8.91 -20.79
N GLY A 246 1.37 8.29 -20.28
CA GLY A 246 1.03 6.89 -20.55
C GLY A 246 -0.20 6.76 -21.42
N ARG A 247 -0.21 5.81 -22.35
CA ARG A 247 -1.38 5.43 -23.12
C ARG A 247 -1.66 3.94 -22.93
N PHE A 248 -2.91 3.63 -22.64
CA PHE A 248 -3.37 2.25 -22.54
C PHE A 248 -3.35 1.57 -23.94
N LEU A 249 -2.85 0.35 -24.02
CA LEU A 249 -2.91 -0.49 -25.21
C LEU A 249 -3.82 -1.71 -25.00
N SER A 250 -3.54 -2.51 -23.98
CA SER A 250 -4.34 -3.70 -23.65
C SER A 250 -4.13 -4.14 -22.20
N CYS A 251 -5.02 -5.00 -21.68
CA CYS A 251 -4.86 -5.63 -20.37
C CYS A 251 -5.52 -7.03 -20.35
N SER A 252 -4.77 -8.07 -20.77
CA SER A 252 -5.31 -9.43 -20.78
C SER A 252 -4.22 -10.51 -20.70
N PRO A 253 -3.88 -11.02 -19.53
CA PRO A 253 -4.23 -10.56 -18.20
C PRO A 253 -3.42 -9.33 -17.78
N TYR A 254 -2.24 -9.11 -18.40
CA TYR A 254 -1.28 -8.07 -18.03
C TYR A 254 -1.49 -6.79 -18.83
N LEU A 255 -1.18 -5.68 -18.18
CA LEU A 255 -1.22 -4.34 -18.77
C LEU A 255 -0.08 -4.16 -19.77
N SER A 256 -0.44 -3.86 -21.03
CA SER A 256 0.45 -3.33 -22.05
C SER A 256 0.12 -1.85 -22.29
N MET A 257 1.14 -1.01 -22.38
CA MET A 257 0.97 0.43 -22.50
C MET A 257 2.14 1.08 -23.27
N GLU A 258 1.91 2.28 -23.77
CA GLU A 258 2.94 3.15 -24.30
C GLU A 258 3.30 4.24 -23.29
N LEU A 259 4.60 4.47 -23.07
CA LEU A 259 5.10 5.64 -22.35
C LEU A 259 5.75 6.60 -23.33
N THR A 260 5.36 7.86 -23.26
CA THR A 260 5.97 8.96 -24.03
C THR A 260 6.75 9.86 -23.08
N PHE A 261 8.06 9.93 -23.30
CA PHE A 261 8.98 10.92 -22.74
C PHE A 261 9.18 12.05 -23.74
N ALA A 262 9.88 13.14 -23.39
CA ALA A 262 10.14 14.26 -24.30
C ALA A 262 10.70 13.77 -25.65
N GLY A 263 9.82 13.50 -26.63
CA GLY A 263 10.15 13.07 -28.00
C GLY A 263 10.48 11.57 -28.18
N THR A 264 10.42 10.75 -27.13
CA THR A 264 10.67 9.30 -27.20
C THR A 264 9.49 8.52 -26.68
N ALA A 265 8.93 7.62 -27.49
CA ALA A 265 7.90 6.67 -27.07
C ALA A 265 8.49 5.26 -26.93
N ILE A 266 8.06 4.54 -25.89
CA ILE A 266 8.42 3.14 -25.66
C ILE A 266 7.16 2.34 -25.31
N THR A 267 7.07 1.13 -25.82
CA THR A 267 6.03 0.17 -25.44
C THR A 267 6.51 -0.66 -24.27
N LEU A 268 5.62 -0.89 -23.30
CA LEU A 268 5.82 -1.72 -22.11
C LEU A 268 4.85 -2.88 -22.11
N ASP A 269 5.36 -4.10 -21.90
CA ASP A 269 4.58 -5.29 -21.58
C ASP A 269 4.86 -5.66 -20.12
N THR A 270 3.93 -5.37 -19.25
CA THR A 270 4.15 -5.47 -17.79
C THR A 270 3.61 -6.80 -17.23
N HIS A 271 3.93 -7.09 -15.97
CA HIS A 271 3.31 -8.16 -15.20
C HIS A 271 2.24 -7.63 -14.22
N LEU A 272 1.77 -6.40 -14.44
CA LEU A 272 0.72 -5.78 -13.64
C LEU A 272 -0.65 -6.06 -14.24
N ILE A 273 -1.61 -6.38 -13.39
CA ILE A 273 -3.01 -6.59 -13.78
C ILE A 273 -3.81 -5.34 -13.42
N GLY A 274 -4.70 -4.94 -14.32
CA GLY A 274 -5.58 -3.80 -14.11
C GLY A 274 -5.07 -2.50 -14.73
N ASN A 275 -5.93 -1.86 -15.52
CA ASN A 275 -5.64 -0.59 -16.19
C ASN A 275 -5.39 0.57 -15.21
N TYR A 276 -5.90 0.48 -13.97
CA TYR A 276 -5.61 1.44 -12.89
C TYR A 276 -4.12 1.49 -12.49
N ASN A 277 -3.31 0.51 -12.89
CA ASN A 277 -1.86 0.55 -12.69
C ASN A 277 -1.13 1.41 -13.73
N LEU A 278 -1.77 1.81 -14.83
CA LEU A 278 -1.18 2.69 -15.82
C LEU A 278 -0.62 3.96 -15.16
N ILE A 279 -1.44 4.66 -14.40
CA ILE A 279 -1.01 5.92 -13.77
C ILE A 279 0.06 5.72 -12.70
N ASN A 280 0.08 4.57 -12.01
CA ASN A 280 1.15 4.22 -11.07
C ASN A 280 2.50 4.03 -11.79
N ILE A 281 2.49 3.42 -12.99
CA ILE A 281 3.67 3.25 -13.85
C ILE A 281 4.14 4.61 -14.37
N VAL A 282 3.23 5.44 -14.86
CA VAL A 282 3.56 6.79 -15.37
C VAL A 282 4.21 7.64 -14.28
N ALA A 283 3.67 7.59 -13.06
CA ALA A 283 4.26 8.25 -11.90
C ALA A 283 5.69 7.77 -11.64
N ALA A 284 5.92 6.45 -11.62
CA ALA A 284 7.25 5.88 -11.39
C ALA A 284 8.23 6.24 -12.52
N ALA A 285 7.79 6.21 -13.78
CA ALA A 285 8.58 6.62 -14.94
C ALA A 285 8.95 8.11 -14.88
N THR A 286 8.01 8.97 -14.45
CA THR A 286 8.24 10.42 -14.31
C THR A 286 9.28 10.72 -13.24
N VAL A 287 9.18 10.06 -12.09
CA VAL A 287 10.20 10.19 -11.05
C VAL A 287 11.55 9.71 -11.56
N GLY A 288 11.61 8.51 -12.16
CA GLY A 288 12.85 8.01 -12.78
C GLY A 288 13.47 8.98 -13.78
N ASN A 289 12.66 9.51 -14.71
CA ASN A 289 13.10 10.50 -15.70
C ASN A 289 13.66 11.78 -15.04
N THR A 290 13.01 12.25 -13.97
CA THR A 290 13.46 13.42 -13.20
C THR A 290 14.81 13.20 -12.55
N PHE A 291 15.09 11.98 -12.10
CA PHE A 291 16.39 11.57 -11.56
C PHE A 291 17.37 11.08 -12.64
N GLY A 292 17.04 11.22 -13.92
CA GLY A 292 17.91 10.89 -15.05
C GLY A 292 18.09 9.39 -15.28
N VAL A 293 17.09 8.57 -14.91
CA VAL A 293 16.96 7.19 -15.38
C VAL A 293 16.46 7.23 -16.82
N THR A 294 17.13 6.54 -17.71
CA THR A 294 16.81 6.57 -19.16
C THR A 294 15.53 5.79 -19.46
N PRO A 295 14.81 6.11 -20.57
CA PRO A 295 13.64 5.34 -20.99
C PRO A 295 13.89 3.83 -21.11
N ALA A 296 15.05 3.42 -21.59
CA ALA A 296 15.43 2.00 -21.68
C ALA A 296 15.56 1.33 -20.31
N GLN A 297 16.15 2.02 -19.33
CA GLN A 297 16.24 1.54 -17.95
C GLN A 297 14.86 1.49 -17.29
N VAL A 298 14.00 2.49 -17.53
CA VAL A 298 12.60 2.48 -17.07
C VAL A 298 11.88 1.24 -17.62
N LYS A 299 12.01 0.95 -18.91
CA LYS A 299 11.45 -0.25 -19.53
C LYS A 299 11.92 -1.53 -18.84
N THR A 300 13.22 -1.72 -18.72
CA THR A 300 13.81 -2.89 -18.06
C THR A 300 13.28 -3.08 -16.64
N ALA A 301 13.19 -1.99 -15.87
CA ALA A 301 12.74 -2.03 -14.48
C ALA A 301 11.27 -2.42 -14.35
N ILE A 302 10.40 -1.83 -15.19
CA ILE A 302 8.94 -2.03 -15.09
C ILE A 302 8.54 -3.41 -15.65
N GLU A 303 9.11 -3.84 -16.77
CA GLU A 303 8.85 -5.17 -17.32
C GLU A 303 9.42 -6.29 -16.45
N GLY A 304 10.51 -6.03 -15.72
CA GLY A 304 11.07 -6.99 -14.75
C GLY A 304 10.34 -7.03 -13.40
N TYR A 305 9.41 -6.10 -13.14
CA TYR A 305 8.70 -6.06 -11.87
C TYR A 305 7.58 -7.08 -11.81
N MET A 306 7.64 -7.98 -10.81
CA MET A 306 6.62 -8.98 -10.53
C MET A 306 5.84 -8.61 -9.25
N PRO A 307 4.52 -8.39 -9.32
CA PRO A 307 3.70 -8.12 -8.14
C PRO A 307 3.78 -9.25 -7.12
N LYS A 308 3.90 -8.88 -5.84
CA LYS A 308 3.93 -9.79 -4.68
C LYS A 308 2.92 -9.31 -3.63
N ASN A 309 2.81 -10.05 -2.54
CA ASN A 309 2.03 -9.63 -1.37
C ASN A 309 0.53 -9.42 -1.66
N MET A 310 -0.09 -10.33 -2.42
CA MET A 310 -1.55 -10.35 -2.67
C MET A 310 -2.08 -9.04 -3.31
N ARG A 311 -1.28 -8.41 -4.18
CA ARG A 311 -1.66 -7.18 -4.91
C ARG A 311 -1.79 -7.48 -6.39
N SER A 312 -2.99 -7.90 -6.80
CA SER A 312 -3.30 -8.35 -8.17
C SER A 312 -2.29 -9.39 -8.70
N GLN A 313 -1.88 -10.32 -7.85
CA GLN A 313 -0.94 -11.38 -8.16
C GLN A 313 -1.63 -12.46 -8.99
N LEU A 314 -1.08 -12.80 -10.16
CA LEU A 314 -1.56 -13.91 -10.97
C LEU A 314 -0.96 -15.23 -10.45
N ILE A 315 -1.81 -16.25 -10.33
CA ILE A 315 -1.45 -17.60 -9.92
C ILE A 315 -2.08 -18.56 -10.91
N ASP A 316 -1.25 -19.33 -11.59
CA ASP A 316 -1.73 -20.36 -12.51
C ASP A 316 -2.19 -21.61 -11.74
N LEU A 317 -3.31 -22.15 -12.14
CA LEU A 317 -3.88 -23.40 -11.64
C LEU A 317 -3.85 -24.47 -12.73
N GLU A 318 -4.15 -25.70 -12.36
CA GLU A 318 -4.32 -26.80 -13.31
C GLU A 318 -5.48 -26.55 -14.29
N MET A 319 -5.43 -27.21 -15.46
CA MET A 319 -6.43 -27.12 -16.54
C MET A 319 -6.65 -25.71 -17.10
N GLY A 320 -5.62 -24.85 -17.08
CA GLY A 320 -5.68 -23.49 -17.64
C GLY A 320 -6.52 -22.50 -16.84
N ARG A 321 -6.89 -22.85 -15.61
CA ARG A 321 -7.51 -21.90 -14.67
C ARG A 321 -6.47 -20.96 -14.07
N GLN A 322 -6.92 -19.80 -13.61
CA GLN A 322 -6.05 -18.79 -13.00
C GLN A 322 -6.73 -18.12 -11.81
N ILE A 323 -5.94 -17.69 -10.84
CA ILE A 323 -6.40 -16.80 -9.75
C ILE A 323 -5.70 -15.47 -9.90
N ILE A 324 -6.47 -14.38 -9.84
CA ILE A 324 -5.99 -13.03 -9.58
C ILE A 324 -6.21 -12.77 -8.10
N LEU A 325 -5.14 -12.87 -7.30
CA LEU A 325 -5.20 -12.63 -5.86
C LEU A 325 -4.96 -11.15 -5.56
N ASP A 326 -6.01 -10.44 -5.14
CA ASP A 326 -5.99 -9.03 -4.73
C ASP A 326 -6.61 -8.86 -3.33
N ALA A 327 -6.08 -9.62 -2.37
CA ALA A 327 -6.65 -9.79 -1.02
C ALA A 327 -5.84 -9.06 0.07
N TYR A 328 -4.96 -8.12 -0.28
CA TYR A 328 -4.22 -7.35 0.70
C TYR A 328 -5.12 -6.34 1.43
N ASN A 329 -5.96 -5.61 0.71
CA ASN A 329 -6.98 -4.70 1.24
C ASN A 329 -8.04 -4.40 0.19
N ALA A 330 -9.23 -4.00 0.65
CA ALA A 330 -10.33 -3.55 -0.21
C ALA A 330 -11.06 -2.36 0.41
N ASN A 331 -11.32 -1.37 -0.44
CA ASN A 331 -12.20 -0.23 -0.19
C ASN A 331 -13.09 -0.01 -1.42
N PRO A 332 -14.15 0.81 -1.37
CA PRO A 332 -15.09 0.97 -2.47
C PRO A 332 -14.42 1.34 -3.80
N THR A 333 -13.47 2.28 -3.77
CA THR A 333 -12.76 2.72 -4.98
C THR A 333 -11.92 1.59 -5.59
N SER A 334 -11.18 0.84 -4.77
CA SER A 334 -10.33 -0.26 -5.28
C SER A 334 -11.13 -1.48 -5.69
N MET A 335 -12.26 -1.77 -5.01
CA MET A 335 -13.16 -2.87 -5.37
C MET A 335 -13.77 -2.60 -6.74
N MET A 336 -14.35 -1.42 -6.94
CA MET A 336 -14.95 -1.02 -8.21
C MET A 336 -13.93 -1.03 -9.36
N ALA A 337 -12.74 -0.47 -9.15
CA ALA A 337 -11.68 -0.45 -10.16
C ALA A 337 -11.24 -1.87 -10.57
N ALA A 338 -11.11 -2.79 -9.61
CA ALA A 338 -10.75 -4.17 -9.88
C ALA A 338 -11.85 -4.90 -10.66
N LEU A 339 -13.11 -4.74 -10.27
CA LEU A 339 -14.26 -5.34 -10.96
C LEU A 339 -14.39 -4.82 -12.39
N GLN A 340 -14.31 -3.51 -12.60
CA GLN A 340 -14.35 -2.89 -13.93
C GLN A 340 -13.21 -3.37 -14.82
N SER A 341 -12.00 -3.45 -14.28
CA SER A 341 -10.86 -3.97 -15.01
C SER A 341 -11.02 -5.46 -15.35
N PHE A 342 -11.46 -6.26 -14.37
CA PHE A 342 -11.67 -7.69 -14.58
C PHE A 342 -12.83 -8.00 -15.54
N ASN A 343 -13.87 -7.15 -15.56
CA ASN A 343 -14.94 -7.29 -16.53
C ASN A 343 -14.45 -7.17 -17.98
N ARG A 344 -13.45 -6.32 -18.23
CA ARG A 344 -12.81 -6.15 -19.55
C ARG A 344 -11.81 -7.25 -19.92
N ASN A 345 -11.48 -8.14 -18.98
CA ASN A 345 -10.59 -9.27 -19.23
C ASN A 345 -11.23 -10.23 -20.26
N THR A 346 -10.42 -10.75 -21.18
CA THR A 346 -10.87 -11.61 -22.29
C THR A 346 -11.05 -13.08 -21.92
N ALA A 347 -10.87 -13.45 -20.64
CA ALA A 347 -11.11 -14.84 -20.18
C ALA A 347 -12.56 -15.26 -20.48
N GLN A 348 -12.72 -16.48 -20.99
CA GLN A 348 -14.02 -17.04 -21.35
C GLN A 348 -14.96 -17.17 -20.15
N HIS A 349 -14.42 -17.60 -19.01
CA HIS A 349 -15.14 -17.72 -17.75
C HIS A 349 -14.47 -16.86 -16.70
N LYS A 350 -15.24 -16.01 -16.06
CA LYS A 350 -14.79 -15.07 -15.03
C LYS A 350 -15.60 -15.27 -13.77
N SER A 351 -14.96 -15.69 -12.68
CA SER A 351 -15.59 -15.95 -11.39
C SER A 351 -15.08 -14.97 -10.34
N LEU A 352 -15.91 -14.67 -9.35
CA LEU A 352 -15.60 -13.71 -8.29
C LEU A 352 -15.62 -14.37 -6.91
N VAL A 353 -14.66 -14.02 -6.06
CA VAL A 353 -14.68 -14.22 -4.62
C VAL A 353 -14.50 -12.85 -3.98
N LEU A 354 -15.57 -12.27 -3.46
CA LEU A 354 -15.58 -10.92 -2.92
C LEU A 354 -15.76 -10.94 -1.41
N GLY A 355 -14.76 -10.47 -0.68
CA GLY A 355 -14.83 -10.30 0.76
C GLY A 355 -15.16 -8.87 1.18
N ASP A 356 -15.71 -8.72 2.39
CA ASP A 356 -16.12 -7.43 2.92
C ASP A 356 -15.03 -6.36 2.78
N MET A 357 -15.47 -5.14 2.50
CA MET A 357 -14.65 -3.94 2.53
C MET A 357 -14.60 -3.40 3.97
N GLY A 358 -13.39 -3.13 4.47
CA GLY A 358 -13.19 -2.69 5.86
C GLY A 358 -13.23 -1.17 6.03
N GLU A 359 -13.37 -0.73 7.29
CA GLU A 359 -13.17 0.65 7.77
C GLU A 359 -14.12 1.69 7.15
N LEU A 360 -15.35 1.28 6.82
CA LEU A 360 -16.36 2.13 6.19
C LEU A 360 -17.33 2.79 7.19
N GLY A 361 -17.39 2.30 8.42
CA GLY A 361 -18.30 2.82 9.42
C GLY A 361 -19.77 2.74 8.96
N GLU A 362 -20.53 3.81 9.11
CA GLU A 362 -21.95 3.90 8.74
C GLU A 362 -22.19 3.76 7.23
N GLU A 363 -21.19 4.02 6.41
CA GLU A 363 -21.27 3.90 4.96
C GLU A 363 -21.18 2.44 4.45
N SER A 364 -20.88 1.48 5.34
CA SER A 364 -20.62 0.08 4.96
C SER A 364 -21.77 -0.53 4.15
N ALA A 365 -23.00 -0.46 4.65
CA ALA A 365 -24.16 -1.03 4.00
C ALA A 365 -24.37 -0.44 2.58
N ARG A 366 -24.26 0.88 2.47
CA ARG A 366 -24.44 1.60 1.18
C ARG A 366 -23.35 1.20 0.17
N GLU A 367 -22.10 1.14 0.58
CA GLU A 367 -20.99 0.87 -0.34
C GLU A 367 -20.97 -0.60 -0.78
N HIS A 368 -21.36 -1.56 0.08
CA HIS A 368 -21.54 -2.95 -0.33
C HIS A 368 -22.71 -3.11 -1.30
N LEU A 369 -23.84 -2.42 -1.05
CA LEU A 369 -24.99 -2.41 -1.95
C LEU A 369 -24.64 -1.78 -3.32
N ASN A 370 -23.83 -0.72 -3.37
CA ASN A 370 -23.33 -0.13 -4.61
C ASN A 370 -22.55 -1.17 -5.46
N ILE A 371 -21.78 -2.04 -4.85
CA ILE A 371 -21.10 -3.14 -5.55
C ILE A 371 -22.15 -4.12 -6.10
N MET A 372 -23.16 -4.49 -5.31
CA MET A 372 -24.24 -5.39 -5.79
C MET A 372 -24.96 -4.79 -7.01
N HIS A 373 -25.30 -3.49 -6.98
CA HIS A 373 -25.92 -2.80 -8.11
C HIS A 373 -25.01 -2.77 -9.36
N TYR A 374 -23.67 -2.61 -9.17
CA TYR A 374 -22.74 -2.74 -10.29
C TYR A 374 -22.77 -4.15 -10.90
N LEU A 375 -22.81 -5.19 -10.06
CA LEU A 375 -22.85 -6.58 -10.53
C LEU A 375 -24.13 -6.91 -11.31
N MET A 376 -25.20 -6.17 -11.14
CA MET A 376 -26.48 -6.35 -11.86
C MET A 376 -26.52 -5.67 -13.24
N GLN A 377 -25.55 -4.82 -13.60
CA GLN A 377 -25.52 -4.13 -14.88
C GLN A 377 -25.41 -5.14 -16.05
N GLU A 378 -26.08 -4.86 -17.16
CA GLU A 378 -26.16 -5.77 -18.31
C GLU A 378 -24.79 -6.02 -18.97
N GLU A 379 -23.90 -5.04 -18.97
CA GLU A 379 -22.54 -5.14 -19.51
C GLU A 379 -21.58 -5.93 -18.61
N VAL A 380 -21.99 -6.32 -17.41
CA VAL A 380 -21.17 -7.08 -16.47
C VAL A 380 -21.34 -8.59 -16.70
N THR A 381 -20.27 -9.24 -17.13
CA THR A 381 -20.28 -10.61 -17.66
C THR A 381 -19.58 -11.62 -16.74
N PHE A 382 -19.74 -11.48 -15.43
CA PHE A 382 -19.23 -12.47 -14.47
C PHE A 382 -20.18 -13.68 -14.40
N GLY A 383 -19.61 -14.87 -14.23
CA GLY A 383 -20.34 -16.10 -13.95
C GLY A 383 -20.61 -16.28 -12.46
N ASP A 384 -19.89 -17.23 -11.82
CA ASP A 384 -20.12 -17.54 -10.40
C ASP A 384 -19.58 -16.43 -9.48
N ILE A 385 -20.35 -16.06 -8.47
CA ILE A 385 -20.02 -15.03 -7.48
C ILE A 385 -20.15 -15.63 -6.08
N LEU A 386 -19.03 -15.69 -5.36
CA LEU A 386 -18.97 -16.09 -3.96
C LEU A 386 -18.73 -14.83 -3.11
N LEU A 387 -19.73 -14.45 -2.34
CA LEU A 387 -19.70 -13.33 -1.40
C LEU A 387 -19.25 -13.84 -0.03
N VAL A 388 -18.27 -13.20 0.59
CA VAL A 388 -17.67 -13.65 1.84
C VAL A 388 -17.67 -12.53 2.87
N GLY A 389 -18.38 -12.72 3.97
CA GLY A 389 -18.48 -11.78 5.06
C GLY A 389 -19.89 -11.30 5.31
N LYS A 390 -20.05 -10.69 6.47
CA LYS A 390 -21.36 -10.29 6.98
C LYS A 390 -21.97 -9.13 6.19
N GLU A 391 -21.15 -8.20 5.74
CA GLU A 391 -21.64 -6.98 5.09
C GLU A 391 -22.10 -7.26 3.66
N PHE A 392 -21.38 -8.07 2.89
CA PHE A 392 -21.86 -8.54 1.60
C PHE A 392 -23.10 -9.43 1.71
N CYS A 393 -23.15 -10.35 2.69
CA CYS A 393 -24.35 -11.16 2.91
C CYS A 393 -25.56 -10.30 3.24
N LYS A 394 -25.44 -9.30 4.13
CA LYS A 394 -26.51 -8.35 4.42
C LYS A 394 -26.93 -7.53 3.19
N ALA A 395 -25.97 -7.09 2.39
CA ALA A 395 -26.27 -6.36 1.15
C ALA A 395 -27.06 -7.25 0.18
N PHE A 396 -26.70 -8.52 0.03
CA PHE A 396 -27.44 -9.48 -0.79
C PHE A 396 -28.85 -9.74 -0.22
N ASP A 397 -28.98 -9.96 1.08
CA ASP A 397 -30.27 -10.21 1.75
C ASP A 397 -31.20 -8.98 1.69
N SER A 398 -30.67 -7.77 1.46
CA SER A 398 -31.46 -6.53 1.32
C SER A 398 -31.99 -6.28 -0.07
N LEU A 399 -31.60 -7.08 -1.08
CA LEU A 399 -32.08 -6.97 -2.45
C LEU A 399 -33.56 -7.41 -2.53
N THR A 400 -34.32 -6.74 -3.40
CA THR A 400 -35.66 -7.16 -3.76
C THR A 400 -35.64 -8.46 -4.60
N ASP A 401 -36.77 -9.19 -4.67
CA ASP A 401 -36.88 -10.40 -5.49
C ASP A 401 -36.52 -10.13 -6.98
N ASP A 402 -36.90 -8.96 -7.52
CA ASP A 402 -36.58 -8.56 -8.88
C ASP A 402 -35.08 -8.33 -9.07
N GLU A 403 -34.40 -7.71 -8.10
CA GLU A 403 -32.93 -7.51 -8.12
C GLU A 403 -32.19 -8.83 -7.98
N VAL A 404 -32.65 -9.74 -7.12
CA VAL A 404 -32.07 -11.09 -7.01
C VAL A 404 -32.24 -11.85 -8.32
N MET A 405 -33.41 -11.77 -8.95
CA MET A 405 -33.64 -12.39 -10.25
C MET A 405 -32.76 -11.78 -11.35
N GLN A 406 -32.59 -10.48 -11.37
CA GLN A 406 -31.68 -9.77 -12.29
C GLN A 406 -30.23 -10.19 -12.07
N LEU A 407 -29.76 -10.22 -10.82
CA LEU A 407 -28.40 -10.61 -10.45
C LEU A 407 -28.13 -12.07 -10.84
N SER A 408 -29.10 -12.98 -10.64
CA SER A 408 -28.96 -14.43 -10.87
C SER A 408 -29.26 -14.88 -12.30
N LYS A 409 -29.65 -13.99 -13.19
CA LYS A 409 -30.14 -14.33 -14.55
C LYS A 409 -29.16 -15.18 -15.37
N HIS A 410 -27.85 -14.99 -15.21
CA HIS A 410 -26.81 -15.69 -15.98
C HIS A 410 -25.64 -16.15 -15.09
N ARG A 411 -25.85 -16.22 -13.77
CA ARG A 411 -24.77 -16.47 -12.80
C ARG A 411 -25.30 -17.13 -11.52
N SER A 412 -24.46 -17.88 -10.83
CA SER A 412 -24.75 -18.32 -9.46
C SER A 412 -24.18 -17.32 -8.45
N VAL A 413 -24.93 -17.04 -7.39
CA VAL A 413 -24.49 -16.16 -6.30
C VAL A 413 -24.69 -16.91 -4.99
N HIS A 414 -23.62 -17.02 -4.20
CA HIS A 414 -23.61 -17.68 -2.91
C HIS A 414 -22.98 -16.81 -1.85
N CYS A 415 -23.56 -16.80 -0.65
CA CYS A 415 -23.07 -16.07 0.51
C CYS A 415 -22.42 -17.00 1.53
N TYR A 416 -21.28 -16.58 2.06
CA TYR A 416 -20.53 -17.28 3.11
C TYR A 416 -20.23 -16.31 4.26
N ALA A 417 -20.48 -16.75 5.49
CA ALA A 417 -20.28 -15.88 6.65
C ALA A 417 -18.83 -15.42 6.84
N ASP A 418 -17.88 -16.26 6.46
CA ASP A 418 -16.45 -16.01 6.54
C ASP A 418 -15.64 -16.96 5.64
N ILE A 419 -14.32 -16.81 5.64
CA ILE A 419 -13.40 -17.65 4.85
C ILE A 419 -13.46 -19.13 5.28
N THR A 420 -13.75 -19.43 6.55
CA THR A 420 -13.86 -20.80 7.03
C THR A 420 -15.06 -21.48 6.41
N ALA A 421 -16.21 -20.82 6.38
CA ALA A 421 -17.42 -21.32 5.73
C ALA A 421 -17.18 -21.57 4.22
N LEU A 422 -16.46 -20.67 3.54
CA LEU A 422 -16.12 -20.82 2.11
C LEU A 422 -15.21 -22.02 1.87
N THR A 423 -14.27 -22.31 2.75
CA THR A 423 -13.25 -23.36 2.58
C THR A 423 -13.61 -24.67 3.25
N THR A 424 -14.80 -24.78 3.85
CA THR A 424 -15.32 -26.04 4.42
C THR A 424 -16.06 -26.82 3.31
N PRO A 425 -15.68 -28.09 3.07
CA PRO A 425 -16.42 -28.94 2.15
C PRO A 425 -17.88 -29.12 2.54
N ASP A 426 -18.77 -29.23 1.56
CA ASP A 426 -20.16 -29.61 1.76
C ASP A 426 -20.30 -31.12 2.15
N VAL A 427 -21.54 -31.56 2.34
CA VAL A 427 -21.86 -32.94 2.72
C VAL A 427 -21.41 -33.99 1.68
N THR A 428 -21.08 -33.58 0.47
CA THR A 428 -20.55 -34.44 -0.62
C THR A 428 -19.02 -34.36 -0.73
N GLY A 429 -18.36 -33.55 0.10
CA GLY A 429 -16.92 -33.34 0.07
C GLY A 429 -16.46 -32.30 -0.97
N ASN A 430 -17.40 -31.61 -1.64
CA ASN A 430 -17.09 -30.58 -2.61
C ASN A 430 -17.00 -29.19 -1.94
N MET A 431 -16.13 -28.34 -2.49
CA MET A 431 -16.06 -26.92 -2.15
C MET A 431 -16.46 -26.09 -3.38
N ALA A 432 -17.41 -25.17 -3.21
CA ALA A 432 -17.84 -24.26 -4.28
C ALA A 432 -16.65 -23.52 -4.90
N LEU A 433 -15.69 -23.10 -4.08
CA LEU A 433 -14.48 -22.40 -4.47
C LEU A 433 -13.64 -23.18 -5.51
N THR A 434 -13.43 -24.51 -5.31
CA THR A 434 -12.60 -25.32 -6.20
C THR A 434 -13.30 -25.70 -7.49
N SER A 435 -14.62 -25.55 -7.55
CA SER A 435 -15.44 -25.80 -8.74
C SER A 435 -15.52 -24.59 -9.68
N LEU A 436 -15.06 -23.40 -9.26
CA LEU A 436 -15.11 -22.20 -10.08
C LEU A 436 -14.29 -22.36 -11.38
N PRO A 437 -14.90 -22.06 -12.54
CA PRO A 437 -14.22 -22.18 -13.83
C PRO A 437 -13.38 -20.94 -14.16
N GLY A 438 -12.43 -21.11 -15.08
CA GLY A 438 -11.71 -20.02 -15.75
C GLY A 438 -10.81 -19.20 -14.85
N THR A 439 -10.90 -17.88 -14.97
CA THR A 439 -10.13 -16.93 -14.17
C THR A 439 -10.96 -16.46 -12.97
N ILE A 440 -10.38 -16.53 -11.79
CA ILE A 440 -11.02 -16.20 -10.51
C ILE A 440 -10.39 -14.96 -9.92
N LEU A 441 -11.16 -13.88 -9.74
CA LEU A 441 -10.71 -12.72 -8.96
C LEU A 441 -11.05 -12.94 -7.49
N ILE A 442 -10.05 -12.96 -6.61
CA ILE A 442 -10.22 -13.00 -5.15
C ILE A 442 -9.85 -11.65 -4.58
N LYS A 443 -10.85 -10.92 -4.05
CA LYS A 443 -10.65 -9.58 -3.50
C LYS A 443 -11.46 -9.33 -2.23
N GLY A 444 -10.81 -8.75 -1.21
CA GLY A 444 -11.43 -8.37 0.05
C GLY A 444 -10.48 -7.62 0.96
N SER A 445 -10.98 -7.09 2.07
CA SER A 445 -10.16 -6.43 3.08
C SER A 445 -9.23 -7.42 3.80
N ARG A 446 -8.17 -6.90 4.41
CA ARG A 446 -7.16 -7.72 5.12
C ARG A 446 -7.75 -8.59 6.22
N SER A 447 -8.77 -8.10 6.91
CA SER A 447 -9.47 -8.82 7.98
C SER A 447 -10.15 -10.10 7.50
N MET A 448 -10.52 -10.17 6.21
CA MET A 448 -11.17 -11.33 5.62
C MET A 448 -10.23 -12.52 5.40
N GLN A 449 -8.91 -12.27 5.35
CA GLN A 449 -7.87 -13.30 5.19
C GLN A 449 -8.13 -14.24 3.99
N LEU A 450 -8.61 -13.69 2.87
CA LEU A 450 -9.01 -14.47 1.69
C LEU A 450 -7.87 -15.25 1.04
N GLU A 451 -6.62 -14.92 1.33
CA GLU A 451 -5.46 -15.72 0.92
C GLU A 451 -5.51 -17.17 1.45
N LYS A 452 -6.26 -17.41 2.52
CA LYS A 452 -6.47 -18.78 3.03
C LYS A 452 -7.23 -19.65 2.04
N ALA A 453 -7.99 -19.06 1.13
CA ALA A 453 -8.67 -19.78 0.03
C ALA A 453 -7.68 -20.54 -0.87
N LEU A 454 -6.43 -20.08 -0.98
CA LEU A 454 -5.41 -20.75 -1.80
C LEU A 454 -5.13 -22.18 -1.36
N LYS A 455 -5.28 -22.49 -0.06
CA LYS A 455 -5.09 -23.83 0.48
C LYS A 455 -6.06 -24.84 -0.12
N ALA A 456 -7.27 -24.40 -0.49
CA ALA A 456 -8.26 -25.25 -1.15
C ALA A 456 -7.82 -25.70 -2.56
N PHE A 457 -6.90 -24.95 -3.19
CA PHE A 457 -6.27 -25.29 -4.47
C PHE A 457 -4.92 -25.97 -4.31
N GLY A 458 -4.52 -26.38 -3.09
CA GLY A 458 -3.22 -27.01 -2.83
C GLY A 458 -2.03 -26.05 -2.84
N ILE A 459 -2.28 -24.71 -2.79
CA ILE A 459 -1.25 -23.68 -2.79
C ILE A 459 -0.95 -23.28 -1.32
N GLN A 460 0.34 -23.31 -0.94
CA GLN A 460 0.81 -22.97 0.41
C GLN A 460 0.98 -21.47 0.61
#